data_67367d050fab4051add90a8324261ddf
#
_entry.id   67367d050fab4051add90a8324261ddf
#
_cell.length_a   1.000
_cell.length_b   1.000
_cell.length_c   1.000
_cell.angle_alpha   90.00
_cell.angle_beta   90.00
_cell.angle_gamma   90.00
#
_symmetry.space_group_name_H-M   'P 1'
#
loop_
_entity.id
_entity.type
_entity.pdbx_description
1 polymer ?
#
loop_
_entity_poly.entity_id
_entity_poly.type
_entity_poly.pdbx_seq_one_letter_code
_entity_poly.pdbx_strand_id
1 'polypeptide(L)'
;LLDTQDVILRGKHNYENIETALAATKTMVDQDIAVSAIKEFKPVEHRLEFVRKIDDVKWYNDSVSSSPTRTIAGLQSFDEEIVLIAGGYDKNLDYTPIAKPIVEKVKTLILLGQTSGKIFDSVKEELEKQNKSLDIYMCNNLEESVNLAKKLAKPKQIVLFSPASASFDMFKNFADRRI
;
A
#
# COMPACT_ATOMS: atom_id res chain seq x y z
N LEU A 1 -1.92 2.73 -29.23
CA LEU A 1 -1.10 2.78 -28.02
C LEU A 1 -2.01 3.08 -26.84
N LEU A 2 -1.90 2.29 -25.77
CA LEU A 2 -2.65 2.51 -24.53
C LEU A 2 -1.91 3.57 -23.70
N ASP A 3 -2.60 4.67 -23.33
CA ASP A 3 -2.05 5.65 -22.40
C ASP A 3 -2.26 5.15 -20.97
N THR A 4 -1.27 5.33 -20.10
CA THR A 4 -1.36 4.97 -18.67
C THR A 4 -2.44 5.76 -17.94
N GLN A 5 -2.81 6.95 -18.45
CA GLN A 5 -3.90 7.76 -17.92
C GLN A 5 -5.29 7.13 -18.15
N ASP A 6 -5.42 6.27 -19.17
CA ASP A 6 -6.66 5.57 -19.48
C ASP A 6 -6.85 4.29 -18.66
N VAL A 7 -5.87 3.92 -17.84
CA VAL A 7 -5.87 2.67 -17.05
C VAL A 7 -6.25 2.96 -15.60
N ILE A 8 -7.26 2.26 -15.10
CA ILE A 8 -7.76 2.41 -13.72
C ILE A 8 -6.72 1.88 -12.69
N LEU A 9 -5.96 0.86 -13.08
CA LEU A 9 -4.96 0.24 -12.22
C LEU A 9 -3.77 1.18 -11.96
N ARG A 10 -3.39 1.33 -10.69
CA ARG A 10 -2.27 2.19 -10.27
C ARG A 10 -0.97 1.40 -10.11
N GLY A 11 0.15 2.08 -10.38
CA GLY A 11 1.49 1.59 -10.09
C GLY A 11 2.17 0.88 -11.25
N LYS A 12 3.49 1.09 -11.34
CA LYS A 12 4.34 0.55 -12.42
C LYS A 12 4.21 -0.97 -12.58
N HIS A 13 4.12 -1.70 -11.48
CA HIS A 13 3.96 -3.15 -11.50
C HIS A 13 2.67 -3.61 -12.22
N ASN A 14 1.60 -2.80 -12.19
CA ASN A 14 0.38 -3.12 -12.93
C ASN A 14 0.54 -2.85 -14.42
N TYR A 15 1.31 -1.84 -14.82
CA TYR A 15 1.64 -1.61 -16.23
C TYR A 15 2.49 -2.76 -16.80
N GLU A 16 3.46 -3.27 -16.05
CA GLU A 16 4.25 -4.45 -16.40
C GLU A 16 3.36 -5.72 -16.52
N ASN A 17 2.37 -5.87 -15.64
CA ASN A 17 1.37 -6.96 -15.74
C ASN A 17 0.51 -6.81 -17.00
N ILE A 18 0.07 -5.61 -17.35
CA ILE A 18 -0.70 -5.32 -18.56
C ILE A 18 0.12 -5.63 -19.80
N GLU A 19 1.38 -5.18 -19.87
CA GLU A 19 2.29 -5.47 -20.96
C GLU A 19 2.49 -6.98 -21.14
N THR A 20 2.65 -7.69 -20.03
CA THR A 20 2.80 -9.16 -20.04
C THR A 20 1.52 -9.84 -20.55
N ALA A 21 0.35 -9.40 -20.09
CA ALA A 21 -0.94 -9.93 -20.55
C ALA A 21 -1.16 -9.69 -22.04
N LEU A 22 -0.88 -8.47 -22.52
CA LEU A 22 -0.95 -8.13 -23.94
C LEU A 22 0.00 -8.99 -24.79
N ALA A 23 1.24 -9.17 -24.33
CA ALA A 23 2.21 -10.02 -25.02
C ALA A 23 1.75 -11.48 -25.09
N ALA A 24 1.22 -12.03 -24.00
CA ALA A 24 0.75 -13.40 -23.91
C ALA A 24 -0.49 -13.66 -24.79
N THR A 25 -1.36 -12.67 -24.96
CA THR A 25 -2.63 -12.81 -25.71
C THR A 25 -2.57 -12.31 -27.14
N LYS A 26 -1.44 -11.76 -27.59
CA LYS A 26 -1.26 -11.08 -28.89
C LYS A 26 -1.76 -11.87 -30.11
N THR A 27 -1.63 -13.19 -30.09
CA THR A 27 -2.06 -14.07 -31.20
C THR A 27 -3.46 -14.66 -30.98
N MET A 28 -4.10 -14.39 -29.84
CA MET A 28 -5.34 -15.03 -29.43
C MET A 28 -6.52 -14.04 -29.44
N VAL A 29 -6.25 -12.75 -29.25
CA VAL A 29 -7.25 -11.68 -29.09
C VAL A 29 -6.89 -10.50 -29.98
N ASP A 30 -7.89 -9.91 -30.60
CA ASP A 30 -7.76 -8.64 -31.32
C ASP A 30 -7.26 -7.52 -30.41
N GLN A 31 -6.36 -6.67 -30.91
CA GLN A 31 -5.72 -5.63 -30.11
C GLN A 31 -6.73 -4.60 -29.55
N ASP A 32 -7.75 -4.24 -30.31
CA ASP A 32 -8.74 -3.26 -29.87
C ASP A 32 -9.62 -3.83 -28.76
N ILE A 33 -9.94 -5.13 -28.85
CA ILE A 33 -10.66 -5.85 -27.78
C ILE A 33 -9.80 -5.92 -26.50
N ALA A 34 -8.52 -6.25 -26.63
CA ALA A 34 -7.61 -6.31 -25.47
C ALA A 34 -7.47 -4.94 -24.79
N VAL A 35 -7.32 -3.87 -25.57
CA VAL A 35 -7.25 -2.50 -25.05
C VAL A 35 -8.54 -2.09 -24.34
N SER A 36 -9.71 -2.39 -24.91
CA SER A 36 -11.01 -2.12 -24.26
C SER A 36 -11.14 -2.83 -22.93
N ALA A 37 -10.79 -4.13 -22.89
CA ALA A 37 -10.81 -4.91 -21.65
C ALA A 37 -9.89 -4.35 -20.56
N ILE A 38 -8.70 -3.85 -20.93
CA ILE A 38 -7.77 -3.23 -19.98
C ILE A 38 -8.34 -1.93 -19.41
N LYS A 39 -8.94 -1.08 -20.24
CA LYS A 39 -9.55 0.18 -19.80
C LYS A 39 -10.71 -0.03 -18.82
N GLU A 40 -11.46 -1.11 -19.00
CA GLU A 40 -12.60 -1.48 -18.14
C GLU A 40 -12.22 -2.31 -16.92
N PHE A 41 -10.98 -2.80 -16.87
CA PHE A 41 -10.54 -3.71 -15.81
C PHE A 41 -10.51 -3.01 -14.46
N LYS A 42 -11.33 -3.49 -13.53
CA LYS A 42 -11.41 -2.95 -12.17
C LYS A 42 -10.31 -3.52 -11.28
N PRO A 43 -9.77 -2.71 -10.35
CA PRO A 43 -8.83 -3.20 -9.34
C PRO A 43 -9.42 -4.39 -8.58
N VAL A 44 -8.56 -5.34 -8.22
CA VAL A 44 -8.93 -6.46 -7.34
C VAL A 44 -9.15 -5.92 -5.93
N GLU A 45 -10.18 -6.39 -5.25
CA GLU A 45 -10.44 -6.04 -3.84
C GLU A 45 -9.19 -6.26 -2.98
N HIS A 46 -9.01 -5.40 -1.99
CA HIS A 46 -7.87 -5.41 -1.05
C HIS A 46 -6.49 -5.13 -1.68
N ARG A 47 -6.41 -4.73 -2.96
CA ARG A 47 -5.16 -4.40 -3.63
C ARG A 47 -5.17 -2.97 -4.16
N LEU A 48 -4.59 -2.03 -3.41
CA LEU A 48 -4.66 -0.60 -3.67
C LEU A 48 -6.09 -0.13 -3.98
N GLU A 49 -7.04 -0.77 -3.32
CA GLU A 49 -8.47 -0.53 -3.48
C GLU A 49 -8.83 0.84 -2.93
N PHE A 50 -9.39 1.70 -3.77
CA PHE A 50 -9.96 2.96 -3.30
C PHE A 50 -11.22 2.70 -2.48
N VAL A 51 -11.20 3.06 -1.20
CA VAL A 51 -12.33 2.83 -0.29
C VAL A 51 -13.28 4.01 -0.29
N ARG A 52 -12.75 5.21 0.00
CA ARG A 52 -13.53 6.44 0.08
C ARG A 52 -12.65 7.67 0.14
N LYS A 53 -13.29 8.85 0.04
CA LYS A 53 -12.69 10.16 0.29
C LYS A 53 -13.42 10.84 1.44
N ILE A 54 -12.69 11.27 2.47
CA ILE A 54 -13.21 11.98 3.64
C ILE A 54 -12.33 13.22 3.84
N ASP A 55 -12.94 14.42 3.96
CA ASP A 55 -12.25 15.69 4.24
C ASP A 55 -11.04 15.93 3.30
N ASP A 56 -11.23 15.64 2.02
CA ASP A 56 -10.20 15.70 0.95
C ASP A 56 -9.02 14.73 1.13
N VAL A 57 -9.13 13.73 2.00
CA VAL A 57 -8.21 12.62 2.19
C VAL A 57 -8.74 11.37 1.49
N LYS A 58 -7.95 10.76 0.62
CA LYS A 58 -8.31 9.50 -0.05
C LYS A 58 -7.83 8.31 0.79
N TRP A 59 -8.68 7.30 0.94
CA TRP A 59 -8.39 6.09 1.70
C TRP A 59 -8.24 4.89 0.79
N TYR A 60 -7.14 4.15 0.96
CA TYR A 60 -6.83 2.97 0.15
C TYR A 60 -6.60 1.75 1.04
N ASN A 61 -7.22 0.64 0.64
CA ASN A 61 -7.06 -0.67 1.25
C ASN A 61 -6.12 -1.54 0.40
N ASP A 62 -4.99 -1.92 0.98
CA ASP A 62 -4.00 -2.79 0.36
C ASP A 62 -3.67 -3.97 1.30
N SER A 63 -4.70 -4.48 2.01
CA SER A 63 -4.54 -5.52 3.03
C SER A 63 -3.97 -6.83 2.50
N VAL A 64 -4.01 -7.06 1.19
CA VAL A 64 -3.35 -8.22 0.54
C VAL A 64 -1.81 -8.12 0.57
N SER A 65 -1.24 -6.94 0.81
CA SER A 65 0.20 -6.70 0.90
C SER A 65 0.78 -7.24 2.21
N SER A 66 0.98 -8.55 2.25
CA SER A 66 1.44 -9.31 3.40
C SER A 66 2.96 -9.52 3.47
N SER A 67 3.73 -8.70 2.75
CA SER A 67 5.19 -8.68 2.76
C SER A 67 5.74 -7.27 2.49
N PRO A 68 6.98 -6.96 2.96
CA PRO A 68 7.62 -5.68 2.72
C PRO A 68 7.67 -5.27 1.24
N THR A 69 8.04 -6.19 0.35
CA THR A 69 8.15 -5.94 -1.09
C THR A 69 6.84 -5.45 -1.72
N ARG A 70 5.70 -6.02 -1.29
CA ARG A 70 4.38 -5.59 -1.79
C ARG A 70 4.01 -4.20 -1.31
N THR A 71 4.25 -3.89 -0.04
CA THR A 71 4.01 -2.55 0.50
C THR A 71 4.92 -1.51 -0.14
N ILE A 72 6.17 -1.85 -0.48
CA ILE A 72 7.06 -0.97 -1.26
C ILE A 72 6.41 -0.60 -2.59
N ALA A 73 5.90 -1.59 -3.33
CA ALA A 73 5.19 -1.35 -4.59
C ALA A 73 3.94 -0.47 -4.39
N GLY A 74 3.21 -0.68 -3.29
CA GLY A 74 2.09 0.17 -2.89
C GLY A 74 2.49 1.62 -2.65
N LEU A 75 3.54 1.87 -1.87
CA LEU A 75 4.08 3.20 -1.60
C LEU A 75 4.52 3.93 -2.88
N GLN A 76 5.13 3.20 -3.81
CA GLN A 76 5.59 3.74 -5.10
C GLN A 76 4.45 4.07 -6.07
N SER A 77 3.23 3.62 -5.80
CA SER A 77 2.06 3.84 -6.66
C SER A 77 1.39 5.20 -6.45
N PHE A 78 1.92 6.02 -5.53
CA PHE A 78 1.36 7.32 -5.17
C PHE A 78 2.42 8.41 -5.21
N ASP A 79 2.01 9.58 -5.71
CA ASP A 79 2.81 10.80 -5.67
C ASP A 79 2.43 11.69 -4.50
N GLU A 80 1.23 11.45 -3.92
CA GLU A 80 0.73 12.19 -2.77
C GLU A 80 1.48 11.79 -1.48
N GLU A 81 1.47 12.67 -0.49
CA GLU A 81 1.98 12.37 0.86
C GLU A 81 1.13 11.30 1.54
N ILE A 82 1.78 10.35 2.20
CA ILE A 82 1.15 9.13 2.72
C ILE A 82 1.10 9.14 4.25
N VAL A 83 -0.08 8.86 4.81
CA VAL A 83 -0.26 8.32 6.16
C VAL A 83 -0.32 6.80 6.02
N LEU A 84 0.72 6.09 6.44
CA LEU A 84 0.81 4.64 6.30
C LEU A 84 0.37 3.94 7.58
N ILE A 85 -0.54 2.96 7.44
CA ILE A 85 -0.88 2.00 8.50
C ILE A 85 -0.23 0.67 8.12
N ALA A 86 0.70 0.16 8.96
CA ALA A 86 1.46 -1.05 8.69
C ALA A 86 1.65 -1.92 9.93
N GLY A 87 1.96 -3.19 9.72
CA GLY A 87 2.20 -4.17 10.74
C GLY A 87 1.17 -5.32 10.76
N GLY A 88 1.38 -6.29 11.61
CA GLY A 88 0.57 -7.50 11.72
C GLY A 88 1.39 -8.70 12.19
N TYR A 89 0.99 -9.92 11.79
CA TYR A 89 1.60 -11.18 12.17
C TYR A 89 3.02 -11.34 11.62
N ASP A 90 3.93 -11.78 12.47
CA ASP A 90 5.33 -11.97 12.13
C ASP A 90 5.58 -13.34 11.46
N LYS A 91 5.88 -13.31 10.17
CA LYS A 91 6.38 -14.46 9.40
C LYS A 91 7.90 -14.55 9.37
N ASN A 92 8.57 -13.86 10.26
CA ASN A 92 10.02 -13.78 10.34
C ASN A 92 10.67 -13.23 9.04
N LEU A 93 10.02 -12.21 8.45
CA LEU A 93 10.52 -11.52 7.29
C LEU A 93 11.53 -10.42 7.67
N ASP A 94 12.40 -10.06 6.72
CA ASP A 94 13.28 -8.90 6.83
C ASP A 94 12.50 -7.62 6.46
N TYR A 95 12.47 -6.66 7.37
CA TYR A 95 11.80 -5.37 7.19
C TYR A 95 12.77 -4.23 6.81
N THR A 96 14.07 -4.48 6.78
CA THR A 96 15.09 -3.48 6.39
C THR A 96 14.78 -2.83 5.02
N PRO A 97 14.38 -3.59 3.97
CA PRO A 97 14.15 -2.98 2.66
C PRO A 97 13.02 -1.96 2.59
N ILE A 98 12.02 -2.02 3.52
CA ILE A 98 10.88 -1.09 3.49
C ILE A 98 11.21 0.26 4.11
N ALA A 99 12.28 0.36 4.91
CA ALA A 99 12.63 1.54 5.67
C ALA A 99 12.86 2.76 4.77
N LYS A 100 13.70 2.63 3.75
CA LYS A 100 14.01 3.74 2.83
C LYS A 100 12.75 4.27 2.10
N PRO A 101 11.90 3.44 1.46
CA PRO A 101 10.63 3.90 0.88
C PRO A 101 9.70 4.60 1.88
N ILE A 102 9.64 4.13 3.14
CA ILE A 102 8.86 4.79 4.18
C ILE A 102 9.42 6.19 4.46
N VAL A 103 10.71 6.32 4.71
CA VAL A 103 11.36 7.61 5.02
C VAL A 103 11.27 8.61 3.86
N GLU A 104 11.16 8.14 2.62
CA GLU A 104 11.04 8.99 1.43
C GLU A 104 9.61 9.48 1.17
N LYS A 105 8.58 8.66 1.45
CA LYS A 105 7.21 8.89 1.00
C LYS A 105 6.18 9.11 2.11
N VAL A 106 6.45 8.62 3.31
CA VAL A 106 5.49 8.63 4.41
C VAL A 106 5.69 9.86 5.28
N LYS A 107 4.60 10.52 5.63
CA LYS A 107 4.56 11.66 6.58
C LYS A 107 4.18 11.25 7.98
N THR A 108 3.34 10.22 8.08
CA THR A 108 2.93 9.66 9.37
C THR A 108 2.89 8.15 9.25
N LEU A 109 3.58 7.46 10.13
CA LEU A 109 3.62 6.01 10.20
C LEU A 109 2.86 5.52 11.42
N ILE A 110 1.85 4.70 11.22
CA ILE A 110 1.05 4.09 12.29
C ILE A 110 1.29 2.59 12.25
N LEU A 111 1.82 2.06 13.34
CA LEU A 111 2.23 0.66 13.45
C LEU A 111 1.31 -0.11 14.39
N LEU A 112 1.02 -1.37 14.04
CA LEU A 112 0.23 -2.28 14.87
C LEU A 112 0.71 -3.73 14.74
N GLY A 113 0.36 -4.57 15.71
CA GLY A 113 0.64 -6.00 15.68
C GLY A 113 2.09 -6.38 15.98
N GLN A 114 2.39 -7.67 15.79
CA GLN A 114 3.65 -8.27 16.22
C GLN A 114 4.90 -7.69 15.52
N THR A 115 4.75 -7.23 14.29
CA THR A 115 5.88 -6.71 13.49
C THR A 115 6.16 -5.23 13.69
N SER A 116 5.35 -4.53 14.50
CA SER A 116 5.50 -3.08 14.73
C SER A 116 6.90 -2.69 15.20
N GLY A 117 7.48 -3.45 16.15
CA GLY A 117 8.85 -3.21 16.64
C GLY A 117 9.91 -3.36 15.54
N LYS A 118 9.84 -4.44 14.75
CA LYS A 118 10.79 -4.68 13.65
C LYS A 118 10.75 -3.59 12.58
N ILE A 119 9.54 -3.14 12.20
CA ILE A 119 9.37 -2.04 11.24
C ILE A 119 9.89 -0.73 11.84
N PHE A 120 9.57 -0.46 13.11
CA PHE A 120 10.04 0.73 13.82
C PHE A 120 11.56 0.80 13.85
N ASP A 121 12.23 -0.27 14.27
CA ASP A 121 13.70 -0.32 14.39
C ASP A 121 14.37 -0.08 13.03
N SER A 122 13.88 -0.73 11.96
CA SER A 122 14.39 -0.53 10.60
C SER A 122 14.21 0.91 10.11
N VAL A 123 13.03 1.51 10.36
CA VAL A 123 12.74 2.89 9.96
C VAL A 123 13.56 3.88 10.77
N LYS A 124 13.72 3.66 12.07
CA LYS A 124 14.53 4.52 12.95
C LYS A 124 15.99 4.57 12.49
N GLU A 125 16.58 3.42 12.19
CA GLU A 125 17.94 3.34 11.66
C GLU A 125 18.09 4.12 10.35
N GLU A 126 17.10 4.03 9.45
CA GLU A 126 17.13 4.74 8.18
C GLU A 126 16.93 6.27 8.35
N LEU A 127 16.10 6.70 9.30
CA LEU A 127 15.93 8.11 9.66
C LEU A 127 17.23 8.71 10.16
N GLU A 128 17.97 7.99 11.02
CA GLU A 128 19.28 8.41 11.53
C GLU A 128 20.30 8.55 10.39
N LYS A 129 20.36 7.58 9.47
CA LYS A 129 21.25 7.63 8.29
C LYS A 129 20.97 8.82 7.39
N GLN A 130 19.70 9.18 7.20
CA GLN A 130 19.28 10.28 6.33
C GLN A 130 19.16 11.64 7.04
N ASN A 131 19.38 11.69 8.36
CA ASN A 131 19.16 12.87 9.19
C ASN A 131 17.76 13.48 8.98
N LYS A 132 16.73 12.62 8.99
CA LYS A 132 15.32 12.97 8.81
C LYS A 132 14.50 12.65 10.05
N SER A 133 13.29 13.19 10.13
CA SER A 133 12.30 12.87 11.15
C SER A 133 11.00 12.40 10.53
N LEU A 134 10.27 11.56 11.25
CA LEU A 134 8.98 11.02 10.85
C LEU A 134 8.11 10.85 12.12
N ASP A 135 6.86 11.23 12.03
CA ASP A 135 5.90 10.97 13.11
C ASP A 135 5.52 9.48 13.11
N ILE A 136 5.86 8.76 14.18
CA ILE A 136 5.60 7.33 14.31
C ILE A 136 4.72 7.09 15.54
N TYR A 137 3.66 6.32 15.36
CA TYR A 137 2.70 5.97 16.40
C TYR A 137 2.52 4.44 16.47
N MET A 138 2.34 3.93 17.69
CA MET A 138 2.02 2.52 17.96
C MET A 138 0.56 2.42 18.40
N CYS A 139 -0.19 1.51 17.79
CA CYS A 139 -1.58 1.23 18.12
C CYS A 139 -1.79 -0.24 18.47
N ASN A 140 -2.79 -0.53 19.31
CA ASN A 140 -3.07 -1.89 19.77
C ASN A 140 -3.87 -2.71 18.74
N ASN A 141 -4.66 -2.05 17.90
CA ASN A 141 -5.54 -2.69 16.93
C ASN A 141 -5.80 -1.79 15.71
N LEU A 142 -6.46 -2.36 14.70
CA LEU A 142 -6.75 -1.67 13.45
C LEU A 142 -7.74 -0.50 13.62
N GLU A 143 -8.74 -0.65 14.47
CA GLU A 143 -9.72 0.41 14.72
C GLU A 143 -9.06 1.66 15.31
N GLU A 144 -8.19 1.47 16.31
CA GLU A 144 -7.39 2.56 16.89
C GLU A 144 -6.52 3.22 15.82
N SER A 145 -5.86 2.43 14.97
CA SER A 145 -5.00 2.90 13.88
C SER A 145 -5.77 3.74 12.87
N VAL A 146 -6.96 3.29 12.46
CA VAL A 146 -7.84 4.01 11.52
C VAL A 146 -8.35 5.32 12.13
N ASN A 147 -8.77 5.29 13.40
CA ASN A 147 -9.24 6.48 14.11
C ASN A 147 -8.10 7.51 14.28
N LEU A 148 -6.88 7.06 14.55
CA LEU A 148 -5.70 7.91 14.62
C LEU A 148 -5.36 8.51 13.25
N ALA A 149 -5.32 7.69 12.20
CA ALA A 149 -5.09 8.16 10.83
C ALA A 149 -6.09 9.24 10.43
N LYS A 150 -7.39 9.07 10.78
CA LYS A 150 -8.44 10.07 10.51
C LYS A 150 -8.16 11.41 11.20
N LYS A 151 -7.56 11.41 12.40
CA LYS A 151 -7.23 12.62 13.14
C LYS A 151 -5.99 13.34 12.61
N LEU A 152 -5.02 12.57 12.08
CA LEU A 152 -3.70 13.09 11.69
C LEU A 152 -3.60 13.45 10.21
N ALA A 153 -4.36 12.76 9.35
CA ALA A 153 -4.33 12.99 7.92
C ALA A 153 -4.82 14.39 7.55
N LYS A 154 -4.11 15.03 6.64
CA LYS A 154 -4.41 16.39 6.15
C LYS A 154 -5.03 16.35 4.75
N PRO A 155 -5.81 17.36 4.34
CA PRO A 155 -6.35 17.45 2.98
C PRO A 155 -5.28 17.21 1.91
N LYS A 156 -5.64 16.50 0.84
CA LYS A 156 -4.79 16.06 -0.28
C LYS A 156 -3.79 14.93 0.03
N GLN A 157 -3.64 14.54 1.29
CA GLN A 157 -2.91 13.31 1.62
C GLN A 157 -3.74 12.07 1.32
N ILE A 158 -3.08 10.92 1.34
CA ILE A 158 -3.75 9.62 1.31
C ILE A 158 -3.51 8.88 2.63
N VAL A 159 -4.49 8.11 3.06
CA VAL A 159 -4.30 7.05 4.06
C VAL A 159 -4.18 5.73 3.31
N LEU A 160 -3.05 5.08 3.46
CA LEU A 160 -2.76 3.78 2.86
C LEU A 160 -2.67 2.73 3.96
N PHE A 161 -3.58 1.77 3.95
CA PHE A 161 -3.46 0.57 4.75
C PHE A 161 -2.74 -0.50 3.93
N SER A 162 -1.43 -0.64 4.13
CA SER A 162 -0.56 -1.63 3.46
C SER A 162 0.37 -2.28 4.49
N PRO A 163 -0.07 -3.42 5.05
CA PRO A 163 0.45 -3.92 6.32
C PRO A 163 1.88 -4.46 6.28
N ALA A 164 2.44 -4.80 5.13
CA ALA A 164 3.75 -5.47 4.99
C ALA A 164 3.85 -6.81 5.75
N SER A 165 2.78 -7.25 6.36
CA SER A 165 2.71 -8.40 7.28
C SER A 165 1.42 -9.17 7.07
N ALA A 166 1.40 -10.45 7.48
CA ALA A 166 0.18 -11.24 7.46
C ALA A 166 -0.83 -10.73 8.52
N SER A 167 -2.03 -11.32 8.53
CA SER A 167 -3.14 -10.87 9.36
C SER A 167 -3.41 -11.75 10.58
N PHE A 168 -2.71 -12.88 10.72
CA PHE A 168 -3.08 -13.98 11.62
C PHE A 168 -2.90 -13.69 13.12
N ASP A 169 -2.36 -12.54 13.50
CA ASP A 169 -2.28 -12.08 14.89
C ASP A 169 -3.60 -11.47 15.40
N MET A 170 -4.41 -10.88 14.50
CA MET A 170 -5.65 -10.19 14.88
C MET A 170 -6.87 -10.60 14.05
N PHE A 171 -6.68 -11.30 12.92
CA PHE A 171 -7.76 -11.63 11.97
C PHE A 171 -7.62 -13.05 11.44
N LYS A 172 -8.72 -13.68 11.04
CA LYS A 172 -8.71 -15.02 10.45
C LYS A 172 -7.97 -15.07 9.10
N ASN A 173 -8.09 -14.01 8.32
CA ASN A 173 -7.46 -13.86 7.01
C ASN A 173 -7.32 -12.38 6.63
N PHE A 174 -6.70 -12.09 5.49
CA PHE A 174 -6.49 -10.71 5.03
C PHE A 174 -7.79 -10.01 4.58
N ALA A 175 -8.82 -10.76 4.17
CA ALA A 175 -10.09 -10.19 3.74
C ALA A 175 -10.90 -9.63 4.91
N ASP A 176 -10.77 -10.25 6.11
CA ASP A 176 -11.36 -9.73 7.34
C ASP A 176 -10.64 -8.46 7.84
N ARG A 177 -9.38 -8.26 7.43
CA ARG A 177 -8.54 -7.12 7.75
C ARG A 177 -8.70 -6.01 6.71
N ARG A 178 -9.70 -5.16 6.86
CA ARG A 178 -9.98 -4.03 5.95
C ARG A 178 -10.37 -2.76 6.70
N ILE A 179 -10.16 -1.60 6.07
CA ILE A 179 -10.52 -0.27 6.58
C ILE A 179 -11.74 0.32 5.88
#